data_fd13b4486e285cbb571174344bb1ee5c
#
_entry.id   fd13b4486e285cbb571174344bb1ee5c
#
_cell.length_a   1.000
_cell.length_b   1.000
_cell.length_c   1.000
_cell.angle_alpha   90.00
_cell.angle_beta   90.00
_cell.angle_gamma   90.00
#
_symmetry.space_group_name_H-M   'P 1'
#
loop_
_entity.id
_entity.type
_entity.pdbx_description
1 polymer ?
#
loop_
_entity_poly.entity_id
_entity_poly.type
_entity_poly.pdbx_seq_one_letter_code
_entity_poly.pdbx_strand_id
1 'polypeptide(L)'
;MLKLYDQLETCTLRMLQCRQLSTSVKGEPSRPSVKTAVPGPKTKQLYKELNSLQQAGSVQLFADYEKSIGNYFVDADGNTFLDSFTQISSVPIGYNHPELLNAFQDERNLKELINRPATGVFPSVDWPNRLKNVLMSVAPAGVSNVATMMCGSCSNENAYKCVFIWYRTRERGGKLDFTPEEMSSCMLNKAPGSPELSILSFKGSFHGRTFGALSTTRSKPIHKLDCPSFDWPVASFPRYKYPLDQHQRENQKEDERCLEHVADAIEAYKKKGKPVAGVIVEPIQSEGGDHEASPEFFQNLQKLCKKSGVALIIDEVQTGCGPTGKMWCHEHFNLTSPPDLVTFSKKMLTGGFYFNPEFKPPHAYRVFNTWMGDPGKLILLEKVLKVIKNDNLLSLVNKSGKVLKDGLHGLEKEFPNIINSVRGRGTFLAFNVATTELRDKINNNLKSNGVLGGVCGEHAVRLRPALIFEPNHAEIYLEVLRKTLREI
;
A
#
# COMPACT_ATOMS: atom_id res chain seq x y z
N MET A 1 -28.76 -12.15 48.96
CA MET A 1 -29.10 -11.74 47.56
C MET A 1 -28.06 -10.82 46.95
N LEU A 2 -27.53 -9.83 47.62
CA LEU A 2 -26.49 -8.92 47.04
C LEU A 2 -25.18 -9.63 46.62
N LYS A 3 -24.70 -10.62 47.36
CA LYS A 3 -23.50 -11.40 47.00
C LYS A 3 -23.65 -12.31 45.76
N LEU A 4 -24.88 -12.74 45.42
CA LEU A 4 -25.16 -13.48 44.19
C LEU A 4 -25.21 -12.60 42.96
N TYR A 5 -25.65 -11.35 43.10
CA TYR A 5 -25.66 -10.35 42.03
C TYR A 5 -24.23 -9.95 41.61
N ASP A 6 -23.34 -9.69 42.57
CA ASP A 6 -21.92 -9.37 42.30
C ASP A 6 -21.15 -10.52 41.63
N GLN A 7 -21.48 -11.78 41.97
CA GLN A 7 -20.86 -12.94 41.32
C GLN A 7 -21.39 -13.18 39.90
N LEU A 8 -22.66 -12.87 39.63
CA LEU A 8 -23.21 -12.94 38.28
C LEU A 8 -22.70 -11.81 37.37
N GLU A 9 -22.58 -10.57 37.88
CA GLU A 9 -21.97 -9.47 37.11
C GLU A 9 -20.48 -9.75 36.82
N THR A 10 -19.72 -10.26 37.80
CA THR A 10 -18.28 -10.57 37.62
C THR A 10 -18.11 -11.77 36.68
N CYS A 11 -19.04 -12.74 36.67
CA CYS A 11 -19.01 -13.86 35.75
C CYS A 11 -19.44 -13.45 34.34
N THR A 12 -20.43 -12.56 34.20
CA THR A 12 -20.87 -11.99 32.92
C THR A 12 -19.81 -11.05 32.33
N LEU A 13 -19.15 -10.24 33.14
CA LEU A 13 -17.99 -9.42 32.71
C LEU A 13 -16.78 -10.27 32.34
N ARG A 14 -16.51 -11.38 33.06
CA ARG A 14 -15.46 -12.35 32.66
C ARG A 14 -15.84 -13.14 31.41
N MET A 15 -17.09 -13.50 31.18
CA MET A 15 -17.55 -14.11 29.93
C MET A 15 -17.55 -13.14 28.75
N LEU A 16 -17.78 -11.84 28.98
CA LEU A 16 -17.63 -10.78 27.98
C LEU A 16 -16.17 -10.46 27.67
N GLN A 17 -15.26 -10.60 28.66
CA GLN A 17 -13.81 -10.47 28.45
C GLN A 17 -13.14 -11.70 27.83
N CYS A 18 -13.78 -12.89 27.83
CA CYS A 18 -13.25 -14.13 27.26
C CYS A 18 -13.85 -14.55 25.91
N ARG A 19 -14.69 -13.77 25.29
CA ARG A 19 -14.93 -13.90 23.86
C ARG A 19 -13.79 -13.21 23.11
N GLN A 20 -12.65 -13.86 22.99
CA GLN A 20 -11.82 -13.70 21.79
C GLN A 20 -12.72 -14.15 20.61
N LEU A 21 -13.44 -13.21 20.03
CA LEU A 21 -14.14 -13.46 18.78
C LEU A 21 -13.04 -13.83 17.78
N SER A 22 -13.00 -15.10 17.37
CA SER A 22 -12.20 -15.48 16.21
C SER A 22 -12.64 -14.63 15.05
N THR A 23 -11.71 -13.96 14.40
CA THR A 23 -11.95 -13.16 13.20
C THR A 23 -11.92 -14.02 11.94
N SER A 24 -11.70 -15.34 12.10
CA SER A 24 -11.74 -16.31 11.01
C SER A 24 -13.14 -16.39 10.40
N VAL A 25 -13.19 -16.40 9.08
CA VAL A 25 -14.44 -16.51 8.33
C VAL A 25 -14.97 -17.96 8.51
N LYS A 26 -16.26 -18.10 8.85
CA LYS A 26 -16.88 -19.42 9.04
C LYS A 26 -16.70 -20.28 7.79
N GLY A 27 -16.14 -21.48 7.95
CA GLY A 27 -15.84 -22.42 6.86
C GLY A 27 -14.41 -22.28 6.32
N GLU A 28 -13.60 -21.39 6.90
CA GLU A 28 -12.17 -21.27 6.57
C GLU A 28 -11.45 -22.61 6.87
N PRO A 29 -10.58 -23.09 5.96
CA PRO A 29 -9.77 -24.30 6.19
C PRO A 29 -8.84 -24.12 7.39
N SER A 30 -8.60 -25.20 8.13
CA SER A 30 -7.64 -25.17 9.25
C SER A 30 -6.18 -25.17 8.83
N ARG A 31 -5.88 -25.67 7.62
CA ARG A 31 -4.53 -25.77 7.05
C ARG A 31 -4.55 -25.74 5.53
N PRO A 32 -3.44 -25.35 4.87
CA PRO A 32 -3.28 -25.47 3.42
C PRO A 32 -3.30 -26.94 2.98
N SER A 33 -3.69 -27.18 1.73
CA SER A 33 -3.76 -28.52 1.11
C SER A 33 -3.37 -28.45 -0.36
N VAL A 34 -2.20 -28.94 -0.70
CA VAL A 34 -1.68 -29.00 -2.07
C VAL A 34 -1.86 -30.43 -2.61
N LYS A 35 -2.64 -30.57 -3.69
CA LYS A 35 -3.03 -31.84 -4.28
C LYS A 35 -2.31 -32.15 -5.59
N THR A 36 -1.79 -31.14 -6.25
CA THR A 36 -1.12 -31.24 -7.57
C THR A 36 0.24 -30.54 -7.52
N ALA A 37 1.03 -30.68 -8.56
CA ALA A 37 2.16 -29.75 -8.77
C ALA A 37 1.66 -28.30 -8.87
N VAL A 38 2.50 -27.32 -8.50
CA VAL A 38 2.17 -25.88 -8.57
C VAL A 38 3.14 -25.19 -9.52
N PRO A 39 2.66 -24.65 -10.69
CA PRO A 39 1.27 -24.66 -11.19
C PRO A 39 0.81 -26.03 -11.67
N GLY A 40 -0.48 -26.34 -11.45
CA GLY A 40 -1.10 -27.59 -11.86
C GLY A 40 -1.51 -27.67 -13.33
N PRO A 41 -2.06 -28.81 -13.78
CA PRO A 41 -2.39 -29.03 -15.20
C PRO A 41 -3.45 -28.08 -15.73
N LYS A 42 -4.51 -27.79 -14.95
CA LYS A 42 -5.57 -26.87 -15.35
C LYS A 42 -5.07 -25.43 -15.44
N THR A 43 -4.25 -25.01 -14.47
CA THR A 43 -3.58 -23.71 -14.52
C THR A 43 -2.72 -23.57 -15.79
N LYS A 44 -1.96 -24.59 -16.17
CA LYS A 44 -1.14 -24.59 -17.40
C LYS A 44 -1.99 -24.50 -18.67
N GLN A 45 -3.14 -25.17 -18.69
CA GLN A 45 -4.09 -25.09 -19.81
C GLN A 45 -4.64 -23.65 -19.93
N LEU A 46 -5.21 -23.11 -18.85
CA LEU A 46 -5.79 -21.75 -18.82
C LEU A 46 -4.75 -20.68 -19.15
N TYR A 47 -3.50 -20.88 -18.74
CA TYR A 47 -2.40 -19.99 -19.10
C TYR A 47 -2.18 -19.92 -20.62
N LYS A 48 -2.18 -21.07 -21.31
CA LYS A 48 -2.04 -21.11 -22.78
C LYS A 48 -3.20 -20.39 -23.49
N GLU A 49 -4.42 -20.60 -23.02
CA GLU A 49 -5.62 -19.94 -23.53
C GLU A 49 -5.52 -18.44 -23.35
N LEU A 50 -5.23 -17.97 -22.12
CA LEU A 50 -5.11 -16.54 -21.81
C LEU A 50 -3.97 -15.88 -22.60
N ASN A 51 -2.82 -16.56 -22.73
CA ASN A 51 -1.66 -16.03 -23.44
C ASN A 51 -1.88 -15.89 -24.94
N SER A 52 -2.88 -16.58 -25.50
CA SER A 52 -3.31 -16.37 -26.89
C SER A 52 -4.14 -15.11 -27.12
N LEU A 53 -4.70 -14.54 -26.03
CA LEU A 53 -5.58 -13.38 -26.07
C LEU A 53 -4.90 -12.10 -25.56
N GLN A 54 -4.02 -12.25 -24.56
CA GLN A 54 -3.30 -11.12 -23.95
C GLN A 54 -1.97 -11.60 -23.37
N GLN A 55 -1.08 -10.66 -23.06
CA GLN A 55 0.17 -10.94 -22.36
C GLN A 55 -0.10 -11.55 -20.97
N ALA A 56 0.28 -12.79 -20.74
CA ALA A 56 0.00 -13.55 -19.50
C ALA A 56 1.26 -13.84 -18.64
N GLY A 57 2.45 -13.37 -19.01
CA GLY A 57 3.72 -13.73 -18.36
C GLY A 57 3.82 -13.39 -16.87
N SER A 58 2.94 -12.53 -16.33
CA SER A 58 2.86 -12.23 -14.90
C SER A 58 1.88 -13.13 -14.12
N VAL A 59 1.07 -13.93 -14.82
CA VAL A 59 0.07 -14.82 -14.19
C VAL A 59 0.78 -15.99 -13.52
N GLN A 60 0.55 -16.17 -12.23
CA GLN A 60 1.14 -17.26 -11.44
C GLN A 60 0.18 -18.44 -11.32
N LEU A 61 -1.06 -18.18 -10.99
CA LEU A 61 -2.14 -19.17 -10.78
C LEU A 61 -3.47 -18.56 -11.25
N PHE A 62 -4.45 -19.41 -11.51
CA PHE A 62 -5.83 -18.99 -11.73
C PHE A 62 -6.63 -19.27 -10.47
N ALA A 63 -7.34 -18.26 -9.98
CA ALA A 63 -8.13 -18.33 -8.76
C ALA A 63 -9.48 -19.01 -8.97
N ASP A 64 -9.88 -19.89 -8.06
CA ASP A 64 -11.26 -20.29 -7.84
C ASP A 64 -11.84 -19.42 -6.72
N TYR A 65 -12.42 -18.29 -7.09
CA TYR A 65 -12.98 -17.34 -6.12
C TYR A 65 -14.24 -17.86 -5.41
N GLU A 66 -14.93 -18.86 -5.96
CA GLU A 66 -16.07 -19.47 -5.27
C GLU A 66 -15.64 -20.29 -4.07
N LYS A 67 -14.44 -20.90 -4.14
CA LYS A 67 -13.90 -21.75 -3.08
C LYS A 67 -12.90 -21.04 -2.17
N SER A 68 -12.34 -19.92 -2.60
CA SER A 68 -11.45 -19.13 -1.75
C SER A 68 -12.22 -18.51 -0.59
N ILE A 69 -11.68 -18.58 0.65
CA ILE A 69 -12.38 -18.08 1.84
C ILE A 69 -11.40 -17.65 2.92
N GLY A 70 -11.69 -16.51 3.55
CA GLY A 70 -10.88 -15.97 4.63
C GLY A 70 -9.42 -15.75 4.22
N ASN A 71 -8.49 -16.36 4.91
CA ASN A 71 -7.06 -16.28 4.60
C ASN A 71 -6.59 -17.33 3.57
N TYR A 72 -7.51 -18.12 2.99
CA TYR A 72 -7.15 -19.20 2.07
C TYR A 72 -7.59 -18.92 0.64
N PHE A 73 -6.62 -18.97 -0.25
CA PHE A 73 -6.80 -18.93 -1.70
C PHE A 73 -6.90 -20.34 -2.26
N VAL A 74 -7.82 -20.56 -3.19
CA VAL A 74 -7.96 -21.82 -3.92
C VAL A 74 -7.65 -21.59 -5.37
N ASP A 75 -6.78 -22.41 -5.96
CA ASP A 75 -6.48 -22.34 -7.40
C ASP A 75 -7.42 -23.20 -8.26
N ALA A 76 -7.29 -23.05 -9.58
CA ALA A 76 -8.09 -23.79 -10.55
C ALA A 76 -7.88 -25.33 -10.51
N ASP A 77 -6.78 -25.78 -9.92
CA ASP A 77 -6.43 -27.18 -9.74
C ASP A 77 -6.95 -27.75 -8.42
N GLY A 78 -7.58 -26.91 -7.58
CA GLY A 78 -8.16 -27.29 -6.27
C GLY A 78 -7.13 -27.35 -5.15
N ASN A 79 -5.94 -26.75 -5.32
CA ASN A 79 -5.00 -26.54 -4.25
C ASN A 79 -5.47 -25.39 -3.37
N THR A 80 -5.34 -25.56 -2.05
CA THR A 80 -5.70 -24.56 -1.05
C THR A 80 -4.44 -24.04 -0.40
N PHE A 81 -4.22 -22.73 -0.48
CA PHE A 81 -3.02 -22.06 0.03
C PHE A 81 -3.39 -21.11 1.16
N LEU A 82 -2.57 -21.06 2.21
CA LEU A 82 -2.56 -19.93 3.13
C LEU A 82 -1.98 -18.73 2.40
N ASP A 83 -2.76 -17.65 2.26
CA ASP A 83 -2.37 -16.52 1.44
C ASP A 83 -1.74 -15.39 2.28
N SER A 84 -0.42 -15.29 2.21
CA SER A 84 0.35 -14.20 2.78
C SER A 84 0.75 -13.14 1.75
N PHE A 85 0.12 -13.12 0.56
CA PHE A 85 0.36 -12.17 -0.54
C PHE A 85 -0.85 -11.28 -0.85
N THR A 86 -2.07 -11.84 -0.74
CA THR A 86 -3.38 -11.18 -0.82
C THR A 86 -3.53 -10.24 -2.02
N GLN A 87 -3.34 -10.79 -3.25
CA GLN A 87 -3.47 -10.03 -4.49
C GLN A 87 -2.59 -8.76 -4.48
N ILE A 88 -1.33 -8.92 -4.11
CA ILE A 88 -0.37 -7.81 -3.95
C ILE A 88 -0.83 -6.80 -2.88
N SER A 89 -1.17 -7.31 -1.67
CA SER A 89 -1.64 -6.49 -0.54
C SER A 89 -2.98 -5.76 -0.79
N SER A 90 -3.88 -6.32 -1.60
CA SER A 90 -5.13 -5.65 -2.01
C SER A 90 -6.40 -6.26 -1.41
N VAL A 91 -6.32 -7.42 -0.75
CA VAL A 91 -7.45 -8.05 -0.06
C VAL A 91 -7.39 -7.68 1.43
N PRO A 92 -8.24 -6.75 1.91
CA PRO A 92 -8.11 -6.23 3.29
C PRO A 92 -8.58 -7.21 4.36
N ILE A 93 -9.73 -7.86 4.18
CA ILE A 93 -10.39 -8.70 5.19
C ILE A 93 -10.65 -10.15 4.71
N GLY A 94 -9.76 -10.63 3.82
CA GLY A 94 -9.83 -12.00 3.30
C GLY A 94 -10.83 -12.21 2.18
N TYR A 95 -10.83 -13.44 1.64
CA TYR A 95 -11.71 -13.84 0.55
C TYR A 95 -13.13 -14.10 1.04
N ASN A 96 -14.10 -13.69 0.24
CA ASN A 96 -15.54 -13.94 0.46
C ASN A 96 -16.03 -13.62 1.89
N HIS A 97 -15.53 -12.53 2.45
CA HIS A 97 -15.97 -12.07 3.76
C HIS A 97 -17.48 -11.76 3.75
N PRO A 98 -18.29 -12.27 4.72
CA PRO A 98 -19.75 -12.11 4.72
C PRO A 98 -20.24 -10.67 4.62
N GLU A 99 -19.57 -9.74 5.32
CA GLU A 99 -19.93 -8.31 5.25
C GLU A 99 -19.77 -7.73 3.82
N LEU A 100 -18.81 -8.23 3.03
CA LEU A 100 -18.63 -7.81 1.65
C LEU A 100 -19.66 -8.45 0.72
N LEU A 101 -19.95 -9.73 0.89
CA LEU A 101 -20.99 -10.43 0.11
C LEU A 101 -22.36 -9.79 0.32
N ASN A 102 -22.67 -9.33 1.53
CA ASN A 102 -23.92 -8.70 1.87
C ASN A 102 -24.01 -7.23 1.43
N ALA A 103 -22.92 -6.60 1.00
CA ALA A 103 -22.90 -5.16 0.69
C ALA A 103 -23.88 -4.76 -0.42
N PHE A 104 -24.13 -5.64 -1.39
CA PHE A 104 -25.01 -5.41 -2.54
C PHE A 104 -26.39 -6.09 -2.42
N GLN A 105 -26.74 -6.62 -1.25
CA GLN A 105 -28.10 -7.03 -0.94
C GLN A 105 -29.01 -5.80 -0.70
N ASP A 106 -28.45 -4.64 -0.32
CA ASP A 106 -29.15 -3.37 -0.32
C ASP A 106 -29.33 -2.91 -1.78
N GLU A 107 -30.59 -2.84 -2.21
CA GLU A 107 -30.95 -2.46 -3.57
C GLU A 107 -30.45 -1.06 -3.96
N ARG A 108 -30.30 -0.14 -3.00
CA ARG A 108 -29.73 1.21 -3.26
C ARG A 108 -28.26 1.11 -3.67
N ASN A 109 -27.49 0.27 -3.00
CA ASN A 109 -26.08 0.02 -3.34
C ASN A 109 -25.96 -0.65 -4.71
N LEU A 110 -26.85 -1.60 -5.01
CA LEU A 110 -26.88 -2.26 -6.31
C LEU A 110 -27.22 -1.27 -7.44
N LYS A 111 -28.20 -0.39 -7.23
CA LYS A 111 -28.57 0.66 -8.19
C LYS A 111 -27.42 1.63 -8.45
N GLU A 112 -26.69 2.02 -7.42
CA GLU A 112 -25.50 2.88 -7.57
C GLU A 112 -24.41 2.19 -8.40
N LEU A 113 -24.15 0.91 -8.14
CA LEU A 113 -23.20 0.12 -8.93
C LEU A 113 -23.60 0.02 -10.41
N ILE A 114 -24.86 -0.32 -10.70
CA ILE A 114 -25.38 -0.51 -12.07
C ILE A 114 -25.32 0.79 -12.87
N ASN A 115 -25.67 1.93 -12.25
CA ASN A 115 -25.74 3.21 -12.94
C ASN A 115 -24.37 3.85 -13.20
N ARG A 116 -23.29 3.31 -12.60
CA ARG A 116 -21.90 3.74 -12.84
C ARG A 116 -21.73 5.28 -12.83
N PRO A 117 -21.98 5.97 -11.70
CA PRO A 117 -21.95 7.43 -11.65
C PRO A 117 -20.58 8.00 -12.02
N ALA A 118 -20.55 9.02 -12.87
CA ALA A 118 -19.38 9.86 -13.07
C ALA A 118 -19.31 10.87 -11.91
N THR A 119 -18.65 10.52 -10.82
CA THR A 119 -18.76 11.22 -9.53
C THR A 119 -18.27 12.66 -9.56
N GLY A 120 -17.45 13.04 -10.55
CA GLY A 120 -17.03 14.42 -10.75
C GLY A 120 -18.05 15.33 -11.45
N VAL A 121 -19.13 14.74 -12.03
CA VAL A 121 -20.16 15.49 -12.79
C VAL A 121 -21.56 15.19 -12.26
N PHE A 122 -21.89 13.91 -12.07
CA PHE A 122 -23.20 13.44 -11.61
C PHE A 122 -23.05 12.48 -10.42
N PRO A 123 -22.53 12.95 -9.26
CA PRO A 123 -22.48 12.12 -8.06
C PRO A 123 -23.88 11.78 -7.57
N SER A 124 -24.02 10.66 -6.87
CA SER A 124 -25.27 10.34 -6.19
C SER A 124 -25.59 11.37 -5.09
N VAL A 125 -26.85 11.50 -4.72
CA VAL A 125 -27.28 12.43 -3.66
C VAL A 125 -26.62 12.12 -2.30
N ASP A 126 -26.24 10.87 -2.08
CA ASP A 126 -25.58 10.40 -0.85
C ASP A 126 -24.03 10.52 -0.90
N TRP A 127 -23.45 10.87 -2.04
CA TRP A 127 -22.00 10.92 -2.22
C TRP A 127 -21.25 11.77 -1.19
N PRO A 128 -21.70 12.98 -0.82
CA PRO A 128 -21.02 13.77 0.21
C PRO A 128 -21.00 13.08 1.57
N ASN A 129 -22.12 12.45 1.98
CA ASN A 129 -22.19 11.68 3.23
C ASN A 129 -21.28 10.47 3.19
N ARG A 130 -21.22 9.76 2.07
CA ARG A 130 -20.35 8.60 1.88
C ARG A 130 -18.86 9.01 1.96
N LEU A 131 -18.44 10.09 1.32
CA LEU A 131 -17.09 10.62 1.46
C LEU A 131 -16.78 10.95 2.93
N LYS A 132 -17.68 11.64 3.62
CA LYS A 132 -17.52 12.03 5.03
C LYS A 132 -17.44 10.81 5.96
N ASN A 133 -18.33 9.86 5.81
CA ASN A 133 -18.47 8.75 6.75
C ASN A 133 -17.51 7.59 6.46
N VAL A 134 -17.00 7.47 5.24
CA VAL A 134 -16.07 6.43 4.85
C VAL A 134 -14.64 6.98 4.80
N LEU A 135 -14.30 7.78 3.80
CA LEU A 135 -12.91 8.23 3.62
C LEU A 135 -12.47 9.21 4.70
N MET A 136 -13.27 10.24 5.00
CA MET A 136 -12.87 11.23 6.00
C MET A 136 -12.90 10.70 7.43
N SER A 137 -13.61 9.59 7.70
CA SER A 137 -13.59 8.94 9.03
C SER A 137 -12.24 8.33 9.41
N VAL A 138 -11.41 8.07 8.41
CA VAL A 138 -10.05 7.51 8.56
C VAL A 138 -8.98 8.41 7.94
N ALA A 139 -9.30 9.66 7.66
CA ALA A 139 -8.34 10.60 7.12
C ALA A 139 -7.14 10.78 8.06
N PRO A 140 -5.93 10.96 7.54
CA PRO A 140 -4.78 11.31 8.36
C PRO A 140 -5.06 12.56 9.22
N ALA A 141 -4.55 12.56 10.46
CA ALA A 141 -4.80 13.66 11.39
C ALA A 141 -4.38 15.01 10.80
N GLY A 142 -5.28 15.99 10.87
CA GLY A 142 -5.05 17.35 10.37
C GLY A 142 -5.25 17.56 8.87
N VAL A 143 -5.61 16.50 8.10
CA VAL A 143 -5.91 16.61 6.67
C VAL A 143 -7.44 16.63 6.46
N SER A 144 -7.95 17.58 5.70
CA SER A 144 -9.39 17.89 5.64
C SER A 144 -10.07 17.69 4.28
N ASN A 145 -9.31 17.33 3.25
CA ASN A 145 -9.84 17.14 1.90
C ASN A 145 -9.46 15.76 1.35
N VAL A 146 -10.27 15.25 0.44
CA VAL A 146 -10.03 13.99 -0.26
C VAL A 146 -10.45 14.10 -1.73
N ALA A 147 -9.69 13.45 -2.60
CA ALA A 147 -10.07 13.19 -4.00
C ALA A 147 -10.02 11.69 -4.27
N THR A 148 -11.05 11.15 -4.91
CA THR A 148 -11.16 9.74 -5.27
C THR A 148 -10.59 9.48 -6.66
N MET A 149 -9.92 8.33 -6.84
CA MET A 149 -9.29 7.89 -8.08
C MET A 149 -9.54 6.39 -8.29
N MET A 150 -9.15 5.86 -9.45
CA MET A 150 -9.37 4.44 -9.79
C MET A 150 -8.31 3.51 -9.19
N CYS A 151 -7.06 3.94 -9.06
CA CYS A 151 -5.95 3.11 -8.57
C CYS A 151 -4.80 3.98 -8.04
N GLY A 152 -3.75 3.34 -7.47
CA GLY A 152 -2.59 4.02 -6.91
C GLY A 152 -1.80 4.88 -7.92
N SER A 153 -1.61 4.40 -9.17
CA SER A 153 -0.95 5.19 -10.21
C SER A 153 -1.73 6.48 -10.52
N CYS A 154 -3.05 6.34 -10.67
CA CYS A 154 -3.95 7.47 -10.90
C CYS A 154 -3.96 8.44 -9.70
N SER A 155 -3.90 7.92 -8.48
CA SER A 155 -3.81 8.71 -7.25
C SER A 155 -2.53 9.57 -7.23
N ASN A 156 -1.38 8.96 -7.49
CA ASN A 156 -0.09 9.64 -7.50
C ASN A 156 -0.02 10.71 -8.61
N GLU A 157 -0.42 10.40 -9.84
CA GLU A 157 -0.40 11.39 -10.93
C GLU A 157 -1.30 12.60 -10.67
N ASN A 158 -2.49 12.40 -10.10
CA ASN A 158 -3.37 13.51 -9.78
C ASN A 158 -2.89 14.28 -8.54
N ALA A 159 -2.22 13.63 -7.59
CA ALA A 159 -1.50 14.31 -6.51
C ALA A 159 -0.37 15.19 -7.07
N TYR A 160 0.41 14.72 -8.05
CA TYR A 160 1.43 15.56 -8.72
C TYR A 160 0.80 16.77 -9.41
N LYS A 161 -0.33 16.61 -10.08
CA LYS A 161 -1.06 17.74 -10.69
C LYS A 161 -1.49 18.77 -9.64
N CYS A 162 -2.00 18.34 -8.48
CA CYS A 162 -2.31 19.24 -7.37
C CYS A 162 -1.07 20.03 -6.92
N VAL A 163 0.07 19.34 -6.75
CA VAL A 163 1.34 19.96 -6.36
C VAL A 163 1.83 20.96 -7.41
N PHE A 164 1.78 20.62 -8.70
CA PHE A 164 2.17 21.56 -9.77
C PHE A 164 1.27 22.79 -9.84
N ILE A 165 -0.05 22.61 -9.66
CA ILE A 165 -1.03 23.70 -9.63
C ILE A 165 -0.77 24.62 -8.43
N TRP A 166 -0.57 24.05 -7.25
CA TRP A 166 -0.22 24.76 -6.02
C TRP A 166 1.08 25.56 -6.18
N TYR A 167 2.15 24.92 -6.69
CA TYR A 167 3.45 25.54 -6.88
C TYR A 167 3.33 26.76 -7.81
N ARG A 168 2.70 26.61 -8.98
CA ARG A 168 2.50 27.70 -9.95
C ARG A 168 1.59 28.80 -9.44
N THR A 169 0.57 28.47 -8.66
CA THR A 169 -0.30 29.49 -8.04
C THR A 169 0.51 30.35 -7.06
N ARG A 170 1.41 29.75 -6.29
CA ARG A 170 2.33 30.50 -5.41
C ARG A 170 3.29 31.38 -6.20
N GLU A 171 3.89 30.90 -7.29
CA GLU A 171 4.77 31.69 -8.15
C GLU A 171 4.04 32.91 -8.77
N ARG A 172 2.75 32.76 -9.04
CA ARG A 172 1.90 33.90 -9.48
C ARG A 172 1.44 34.82 -8.34
N GLY A 173 1.96 34.65 -7.12
CA GLY A 173 1.55 35.44 -5.95
C GLY A 173 0.08 35.21 -5.54
N GLY A 174 -0.44 33.99 -5.76
CA GLY A 174 -1.81 33.60 -5.44
C GLY A 174 -2.85 33.96 -6.53
N LYS A 175 -2.45 34.58 -7.63
CA LYS A 175 -3.37 34.88 -8.74
C LYS A 175 -3.84 33.61 -9.42
N LEU A 176 -5.14 33.54 -9.71
CA LEU A 176 -5.79 32.37 -10.32
C LEU A 176 -5.92 32.51 -11.85
N ASP A 177 -5.92 33.72 -12.37
CA ASP A 177 -6.05 33.99 -13.80
C ASP A 177 -4.76 33.60 -14.54
N PHE A 178 -4.91 33.32 -15.82
CA PHE A 178 -3.83 32.94 -16.72
C PHE A 178 -3.61 34.04 -17.76
N THR A 179 -2.36 34.24 -18.15
CA THR A 179 -2.04 35.13 -19.28
C THR A 179 -2.41 34.47 -20.62
N PRO A 180 -2.67 35.26 -21.69
CA PRO A 180 -2.90 34.73 -23.03
C PRO A 180 -1.74 33.83 -23.52
N GLU A 181 -0.50 34.15 -23.12
CA GLU A 181 0.68 33.36 -23.45
C GLU A 181 0.68 32.00 -22.72
N GLU A 182 0.34 31.96 -21.42
CA GLU A 182 0.18 30.70 -20.69
C GLU A 182 -0.90 29.84 -21.34
N MET A 183 -2.03 30.40 -21.72
CA MET A 183 -3.14 29.69 -22.36
C MET A 183 -2.78 29.14 -23.75
N SER A 184 -2.04 29.89 -24.56
CA SER A 184 -1.63 29.43 -25.90
C SER A 184 -0.47 28.41 -25.84
N SER A 185 0.54 28.67 -25.01
CA SER A 185 1.74 27.83 -24.94
C SER A 185 1.47 26.47 -24.35
N CYS A 186 0.54 26.33 -23.38
CA CYS A 186 0.18 25.04 -22.81
C CYS A 186 -0.42 24.09 -23.86
N MET A 187 -1.13 24.58 -24.85
CA MET A 187 -1.68 23.78 -25.96
C MET A 187 -0.60 23.24 -26.91
N LEU A 188 0.63 23.79 -26.83
CA LEU A 188 1.81 23.32 -27.55
C LEU A 188 2.78 22.55 -26.66
N ASN A 189 2.39 22.21 -25.43
CA ASN A 189 3.23 21.57 -24.40
C ASN A 189 4.53 22.38 -24.08
N LYS A 190 4.44 23.71 -24.08
CA LYS A 190 5.57 24.62 -23.89
C LYS A 190 5.35 25.54 -22.69
N ALA A 191 6.47 25.97 -22.10
CA ALA A 191 6.47 27.08 -21.14
C ALA A 191 5.97 28.37 -21.80
N PRO A 192 5.38 29.33 -21.05
CA PRO A 192 5.16 29.29 -19.60
C PRO A 192 3.92 28.48 -19.16
N GLY A 193 2.99 28.15 -20.06
CA GLY A 193 1.74 27.46 -19.75
C GLY A 193 1.93 25.99 -19.34
N SER A 194 2.92 25.26 -19.91
CA SER A 194 3.38 23.94 -19.49
C SER A 194 4.82 24.06 -18.95
N PRO A 195 5.01 24.39 -17.65
CA PRO A 195 6.33 24.63 -17.07
C PRO A 195 7.10 23.33 -16.85
N GLU A 196 8.43 23.41 -16.90
CA GLU A 196 9.31 22.29 -16.58
C GLU A 196 9.49 22.11 -15.06
N LEU A 197 8.40 21.76 -14.36
CA LEU A 197 8.44 21.39 -12.95
C LEU A 197 8.78 19.92 -12.78
N SER A 198 9.30 19.56 -11.61
CA SER A 198 9.69 18.17 -11.33
C SER A 198 9.16 17.65 -10.00
N ILE A 199 9.07 16.30 -9.91
CA ILE A 199 8.79 15.56 -8.67
C ILE A 199 10.03 14.74 -8.33
N LEU A 200 10.61 14.96 -7.14
CA LEU A 200 11.70 14.15 -6.64
C LEU A 200 11.18 12.82 -6.11
N SER A 201 11.83 11.74 -6.50
CA SER A 201 11.58 10.39 -6.01
C SER A 201 12.86 9.74 -5.51
N PHE A 202 12.77 8.52 -4.94
CA PHE A 202 13.92 7.83 -4.36
C PHE A 202 14.34 6.62 -5.19
N LYS A 203 15.64 6.25 -5.14
CA LYS A 203 16.14 5.00 -5.70
C LYS A 203 15.40 3.83 -5.08
N GLY A 204 14.92 2.90 -5.90
CA GLY A 204 14.12 1.74 -5.45
C GLY A 204 12.63 2.02 -5.23
N SER A 205 12.14 3.25 -5.40
CA SER A 205 10.71 3.59 -5.22
C SER A 205 9.80 2.95 -6.26
N PHE A 206 8.51 2.78 -5.88
CA PHE A 206 7.45 2.33 -6.78
C PHE A 206 6.18 3.14 -6.55
N HIS A 207 5.82 3.99 -7.52
CA HIS A 207 4.65 4.88 -7.43
C HIS A 207 3.61 4.63 -8.52
N GLY A 208 3.80 3.58 -9.33
CA GLY A 208 2.89 3.20 -10.42
C GLY A 208 3.56 3.13 -11.79
N ARG A 209 2.75 2.85 -12.83
CA ARG A 209 3.23 2.59 -14.20
C ARG A 209 2.54 3.42 -15.29
N THR A 210 1.68 4.39 -14.96
CA THR A 210 1.27 5.45 -15.89
C THR A 210 2.41 6.45 -16.06
N PHE A 211 2.48 7.23 -17.12
CA PHE A 211 3.70 7.96 -17.51
C PHE A 211 4.29 8.86 -16.42
N GLY A 212 3.47 9.63 -15.71
CA GLY A 212 3.94 10.45 -14.60
C GLY A 212 4.38 9.61 -13.40
N ALA A 213 3.57 8.65 -12.99
CA ALA A 213 3.90 7.72 -11.90
C ALA A 213 5.13 6.85 -12.27
N LEU A 214 5.27 6.43 -13.53
CA LEU A 214 6.43 5.69 -14.02
C LEU A 214 7.70 6.52 -13.95
N SER A 215 7.60 7.83 -14.16
CA SER A 215 8.75 8.74 -14.05
C SER A 215 9.31 8.83 -12.63
N THR A 216 8.51 8.53 -11.60
CA THR A 216 8.92 8.44 -10.19
C THR A 216 9.17 7.00 -9.72
N THR A 217 8.82 5.97 -10.52
CA THR A 217 9.11 4.57 -10.22
C THR A 217 10.55 4.23 -10.61
N ARG A 218 11.30 3.62 -9.67
CA ARG A 218 12.75 3.33 -9.75
C ARG A 218 13.11 1.92 -9.27
N SER A 219 12.11 1.04 -9.11
CA SER A 219 12.31 -0.29 -8.50
C SER A 219 12.90 -1.32 -9.45
N LYS A 220 12.52 -1.33 -10.73
CA LYS A 220 13.01 -2.32 -11.72
C LYS A 220 13.12 -1.72 -13.11
N PRO A 221 14.21 -1.99 -13.87
CA PRO A 221 14.37 -1.50 -15.26
C PRO A 221 13.24 -1.93 -16.18
N ILE A 222 12.77 -3.18 -16.08
CA ILE A 222 11.72 -3.73 -16.95
C ILE A 222 10.39 -2.94 -16.90
N HIS A 223 10.16 -2.15 -15.87
CA HIS A 223 8.97 -1.31 -15.79
C HIS A 223 9.04 -0.08 -16.74
N LYS A 224 10.25 0.31 -17.14
CA LYS A 224 10.55 1.61 -17.76
C LYS A 224 11.14 1.53 -19.17
N LEU A 225 11.74 0.38 -19.53
CA LEU A 225 12.38 0.21 -20.83
C LEU A 225 11.40 0.57 -21.97
N ASP A 226 11.91 1.28 -22.97
CA ASP A 226 11.19 1.75 -24.16
C ASP A 226 10.05 2.76 -23.89
N CYS A 227 9.86 3.21 -22.64
CA CYS A 227 8.84 4.21 -22.27
C CYS A 227 9.48 5.60 -22.05
N PRO A 228 9.02 6.65 -22.74
CA PRO A 228 9.41 8.02 -22.44
C PRO A 228 9.14 8.38 -20.97
N SER A 229 10.02 9.16 -20.37
CA SER A 229 9.90 9.59 -18.95
C SER A 229 10.27 11.06 -18.82
N PHE A 230 9.70 11.73 -17.82
CA PHE A 230 10.13 13.07 -17.43
C PHE A 230 11.54 13.02 -16.79
N ASP A 231 12.37 14.03 -17.09
CA ASP A 231 13.66 14.25 -16.42
C ASP A 231 13.43 14.83 -15.03
N TRP A 232 13.09 13.94 -14.08
CA TRP A 232 12.83 14.29 -12.69
C TRP A 232 13.90 13.72 -11.76
N PRO A 233 14.26 14.44 -10.67
CA PRO A 233 15.36 14.09 -9.78
C PRO A 233 15.11 12.81 -8.99
N VAL A 234 16.23 12.16 -8.65
CA VAL A 234 16.26 10.93 -7.86
C VAL A 234 17.25 11.09 -6.72
N ALA A 235 16.81 10.89 -5.49
CA ALA A 235 17.66 10.82 -4.30
C ALA A 235 17.86 9.39 -3.82
N SER A 236 18.82 9.18 -2.91
CA SER A 236 18.99 7.90 -2.23
C SER A 236 17.96 7.76 -1.11
N PHE A 237 17.42 6.55 -0.91
CA PHE A 237 16.63 6.18 0.25
C PHE A 237 17.52 5.38 1.21
N PRO A 238 17.34 5.50 2.55
CA PRO A 238 18.18 4.80 3.52
C PRO A 238 18.27 3.28 3.27
N ARG A 239 19.47 2.75 3.42
CA ARG A 239 19.79 1.31 3.34
C ARG A 239 20.40 0.87 4.65
N TYR A 240 19.54 0.47 5.60
CA TYR A 240 19.98 0.13 6.93
C TYR A 240 20.71 -1.18 7.03
N LYS A 241 21.65 -1.22 7.98
CA LYS A 241 22.26 -2.44 8.49
C LYS A 241 21.40 -3.02 9.60
N TYR A 242 21.33 -4.33 9.66
CA TYR A 242 20.59 -5.10 10.65
C TYR A 242 21.53 -5.98 11.47
N PRO A 243 21.24 -6.24 12.76
CA PRO A 243 20.10 -5.73 13.55
C PRO A 243 20.22 -4.21 13.83
N LEU A 244 19.06 -3.52 13.88
CA LEU A 244 19.03 -2.05 13.98
C LEU A 244 19.71 -1.52 15.27
N ASP A 245 19.56 -2.22 16.39
CA ASP A 245 20.11 -1.88 17.70
C ASP A 245 21.65 -1.90 17.73
N GLN A 246 22.27 -2.74 16.92
CA GLN A 246 23.74 -2.86 16.81
C GLN A 246 24.35 -1.84 15.85
N HIS A 247 23.56 -1.25 14.95
CA HIS A 247 24.02 -0.37 13.88
C HIS A 247 23.44 1.05 13.93
N GLN A 248 23.05 1.52 15.11
CA GLN A 248 22.35 2.80 15.27
C GLN A 248 23.11 3.99 14.65
N ARG A 249 24.43 4.09 14.92
CA ARG A 249 25.25 5.20 14.43
C ARG A 249 25.45 5.16 12.91
N GLU A 250 25.65 3.99 12.34
CA GLU A 250 25.80 3.83 10.89
C GLU A 250 24.48 4.17 10.17
N ASN A 251 23.36 3.71 10.73
CA ASN A 251 22.02 3.96 10.17
C ASN A 251 21.64 5.43 10.29
N GLN A 252 22.02 6.12 11.37
CA GLN A 252 21.84 7.57 11.49
C GLN A 252 22.65 8.34 10.43
N LYS A 253 23.91 7.98 10.20
CA LYS A 253 24.73 8.58 9.14
C LYS A 253 24.14 8.33 7.74
N GLU A 254 23.53 7.17 7.56
CA GLU A 254 22.84 6.85 6.30
C GLU A 254 21.61 7.76 6.09
N ASP A 255 20.83 8.05 7.14
CA ASP A 255 19.75 9.03 7.08
C ASP A 255 20.25 10.42 6.70
N GLU A 256 21.30 10.91 7.38
CA GLU A 256 21.91 12.21 7.12
C GLU A 256 22.38 12.31 5.65
N ARG A 257 23.11 11.31 5.16
CA ARG A 257 23.57 11.23 3.77
C ARG A 257 22.43 11.25 2.76
N CYS A 258 21.33 10.53 3.05
CA CYS A 258 20.19 10.50 2.14
C CYS A 258 19.44 11.84 2.13
N LEU A 259 19.35 12.54 3.26
CA LEU A 259 18.75 13.87 3.35
C LEU A 259 19.61 14.93 2.61
N GLU A 260 20.93 14.84 2.70
CA GLU A 260 21.85 15.68 1.91
C GLU A 260 21.61 15.48 0.41
N HIS A 261 21.48 14.23 -0.07
CA HIS A 261 21.15 13.96 -1.48
C HIS A 261 19.81 14.55 -1.91
N VAL A 262 18.81 14.63 -1.01
CA VAL A 262 17.55 15.31 -1.32
C VAL A 262 17.76 16.80 -1.47
N ALA A 263 18.50 17.44 -0.55
CA ALA A 263 18.78 18.87 -0.59
C ALA A 263 19.58 19.25 -1.86
N ASP A 264 20.61 18.48 -2.18
CA ASP A 264 21.45 18.68 -3.37
C ASP A 264 20.62 18.54 -4.66
N ALA A 265 19.74 17.54 -4.72
CA ALA A 265 18.89 17.33 -5.89
C ALA A 265 17.89 18.47 -6.09
N ILE A 266 17.28 19.00 -5.01
CA ILE A 266 16.39 20.16 -5.08
C ILE A 266 17.14 21.38 -5.65
N GLU A 267 18.32 21.67 -5.13
CA GLU A 267 19.11 22.81 -5.57
C GLU A 267 19.65 22.64 -7.01
N ALA A 268 20.10 21.44 -7.36
CA ALA A 268 20.60 21.13 -8.70
C ALA A 268 19.51 21.31 -9.77
N TYR A 269 18.28 20.83 -9.51
CA TYR A 269 17.19 20.95 -10.46
C TYR A 269 16.63 22.39 -10.56
N LYS A 270 16.69 23.15 -9.47
CA LYS A 270 16.41 24.58 -9.50
C LYS A 270 17.39 25.32 -10.44
N LYS A 271 18.68 25.03 -10.35
CA LYS A 271 19.71 25.60 -11.24
C LYS A 271 19.53 25.20 -12.71
N LYS A 272 18.97 24.01 -12.98
CA LYS A 272 18.61 23.54 -14.32
C LYS A 272 17.36 24.21 -14.91
N GLY A 273 16.65 25.06 -14.17
CA GLY A 273 15.35 25.61 -14.59
C GLY A 273 14.19 24.63 -14.52
N LYS A 274 14.36 23.48 -13.81
CA LYS A 274 13.35 22.45 -13.59
C LYS A 274 13.05 22.28 -12.09
N PRO A 275 12.60 23.33 -11.38
CA PRO A 275 12.49 23.30 -9.93
C PRO A 275 11.63 22.13 -9.44
N VAL A 276 12.00 21.57 -8.28
CA VAL A 276 11.26 20.51 -7.62
C VAL A 276 10.03 21.14 -6.96
N ALA A 277 8.85 20.74 -7.40
CA ALA A 277 7.59 21.18 -6.80
C ALA A 277 7.14 20.28 -5.65
N GLY A 278 7.49 18.99 -5.71
CA GLY A 278 7.15 18.02 -4.68
C GLY A 278 8.17 16.88 -4.54
N VAL A 279 8.20 16.29 -3.37
CA VAL A 279 8.90 15.03 -3.06
C VAL A 279 7.87 13.96 -2.79
N ILE A 280 8.00 12.79 -3.42
CA ILE A 280 7.17 11.62 -3.12
C ILE A 280 7.99 10.53 -2.46
N VAL A 281 7.46 9.92 -1.38
CA VAL A 281 8.13 8.88 -0.60
C VAL A 281 7.15 7.81 -0.12
N GLU A 282 7.55 6.54 -0.21
CA GLU A 282 6.86 5.44 0.48
C GLU A 282 7.33 5.38 1.94
N PRO A 283 6.43 5.18 2.93
CA PRO A 283 6.84 4.93 4.33
C PRO A 283 7.74 3.70 4.49
N ILE A 284 7.49 2.66 3.71
CA ILE A 284 8.33 1.47 3.52
C ILE A 284 8.43 1.25 2.01
N GLN A 285 9.64 1.24 1.46
CA GLN A 285 9.86 0.99 0.03
C GLN A 285 9.52 -0.45 -0.34
N SER A 286 8.28 -0.69 -0.74
CA SER A 286 7.72 -2.03 -0.93
C SER A 286 8.38 -2.81 -2.06
N GLU A 287 8.22 -2.36 -3.31
CA GLU A 287 8.77 -3.06 -4.50
C GLU A 287 10.29 -2.97 -4.58
N GLY A 288 10.89 -1.99 -3.95
CA GLY A 288 12.34 -1.80 -3.89
C GLY A 288 13.06 -2.74 -2.92
N GLY A 289 12.34 -3.51 -2.13
CA GLY A 289 12.92 -4.49 -1.20
C GLY A 289 12.49 -4.32 0.28
N ASP A 290 11.36 -3.73 0.54
CA ASP A 290 10.83 -3.48 1.90
C ASP A 290 11.82 -2.73 2.81
N HIS A 291 12.43 -1.67 2.29
CA HIS A 291 13.35 -0.85 3.06
C HIS A 291 12.60 0.15 3.92
N GLU A 292 12.95 0.19 5.19
CA GLU A 292 12.45 1.14 6.19
C GLU A 292 13.40 2.31 6.37
N ALA A 293 12.88 3.42 6.91
CA ALA A 293 13.67 4.53 7.43
C ALA A 293 13.18 4.91 8.83
N SER A 294 14.02 5.65 9.57
CA SER A 294 13.72 6.06 10.94
C SER A 294 12.61 7.13 10.98
N PRO A 295 11.89 7.27 12.10
CA PRO A 295 11.02 8.42 12.31
C PRO A 295 11.73 9.75 12.11
N GLU A 296 12.98 9.84 12.53
CA GLU A 296 13.84 11.02 12.44
C GLU A 296 14.12 11.39 10.98
N PHE A 297 14.35 10.39 10.11
CA PHE A 297 14.49 10.61 8.66
C PHE A 297 13.25 11.31 8.10
N PHE A 298 12.05 10.80 8.37
CA PHE A 298 10.79 11.37 7.85
C PHE A 298 10.49 12.76 8.44
N GLN A 299 10.77 12.97 9.72
CA GLN A 299 10.63 14.28 10.36
C GLN A 299 11.57 15.32 9.73
N ASN A 300 12.82 14.94 9.48
CA ASN A 300 13.81 15.82 8.87
C ASN A 300 13.54 16.03 7.38
N LEU A 301 13.06 15.02 6.65
CA LEU A 301 12.59 15.15 5.27
C LEU A 301 11.44 16.18 5.20
N GLN A 302 10.46 16.10 6.12
CA GLN A 302 9.37 17.06 6.18
C GLN A 302 9.87 18.50 6.44
N LYS A 303 10.81 18.67 7.38
CA LYS A 303 11.43 19.98 7.66
C LYS A 303 12.17 20.52 6.45
N LEU A 304 12.92 19.66 5.75
CA LEU A 304 13.66 20.00 4.54
C LEU A 304 12.71 20.46 3.42
N CYS A 305 11.64 19.70 3.16
CA CYS A 305 10.63 20.06 2.17
C CYS A 305 10.01 21.42 2.47
N LYS A 306 9.59 21.67 3.72
CA LYS A 306 9.04 22.97 4.15
C LYS A 306 10.02 24.13 3.96
N LYS A 307 11.28 23.96 4.38
CA LYS A 307 12.33 24.95 4.23
C LYS A 307 12.59 25.29 2.75
N SER A 308 12.48 24.32 1.88
CA SER A 308 12.72 24.44 0.43
C SER A 308 11.47 24.93 -0.36
N GLY A 309 10.31 25.06 0.30
CA GLY A 309 9.05 25.42 -0.36
C GLY A 309 8.50 24.35 -1.30
N VAL A 310 8.80 23.08 -1.01
CA VAL A 310 8.47 21.88 -1.78
C VAL A 310 7.40 21.08 -1.03
N ALA A 311 6.41 20.54 -1.72
CA ALA A 311 5.37 19.71 -1.11
C ALA A 311 5.88 18.31 -0.78
N LEU A 312 5.41 17.71 0.33
CA LEU A 312 5.68 16.32 0.70
C LEU A 312 4.45 15.45 0.43
N ILE A 313 4.61 14.47 -0.47
CA ILE A 313 3.61 13.45 -0.78
C ILE A 313 4.04 12.14 -0.13
N ILE A 314 3.21 11.59 0.77
CA ILE A 314 3.42 10.27 1.36
C ILE A 314 2.58 9.26 0.59
N ASP A 315 3.24 8.29 -0.05
CA ASP A 315 2.60 7.21 -0.79
C ASP A 315 2.28 6.04 0.14
N GLU A 316 1.04 6.02 0.64
CA GLU A 316 0.48 4.94 1.47
C GLU A 316 -0.30 3.89 0.65
N VAL A 317 -0.08 3.83 -0.65
CA VAL A 317 -0.81 2.89 -1.53
C VAL A 317 -0.65 1.44 -1.06
N GLN A 318 0.51 1.05 -0.54
CA GLN A 318 0.72 -0.31 -0.04
C GLN A 318 0.72 -0.42 1.49
N THR A 319 1.15 0.59 2.19
CA THR A 319 1.31 0.60 3.65
C THR A 319 0.05 1.03 4.40
N GLY A 320 -0.86 1.73 3.75
CA GLY A 320 -2.11 2.22 4.33
C GLY A 320 -3.17 1.14 4.54
N CYS A 321 -4.21 1.49 5.29
CA CYS A 321 -5.32 0.62 5.68
C CYS A 321 -4.92 -0.52 6.62
N GLY A 322 -4.02 -0.28 7.58
CA GLY A 322 -3.85 -1.11 8.75
C GLY A 322 -2.75 -2.17 8.80
N PRO A 323 -2.07 -2.58 7.71
CA PRO A 323 -1.14 -3.72 7.75
C PRO A 323 0.09 -3.51 8.64
N THR A 324 0.40 -2.27 9.00
CA THR A 324 1.51 -1.93 9.91
C THR A 324 1.07 -1.80 11.39
N GLY A 325 -0.20 -2.09 11.69
CA GLY A 325 -0.79 -1.98 13.04
C GLY A 325 -1.32 -0.60 13.40
N LYS A 326 -1.22 0.37 12.50
CA LYS A 326 -1.90 1.67 12.51
C LYS A 326 -2.65 1.86 11.20
N MET A 327 -3.64 2.76 11.14
CA MET A 327 -4.40 3.00 9.91
C MET A 327 -3.49 3.47 8.77
N TRP A 328 -2.57 4.38 9.05
CA TRP A 328 -1.54 4.88 8.14
C TRP A 328 -0.15 4.61 8.71
N CYS A 329 0.78 4.15 7.88
CA CYS A 329 2.14 3.83 8.32
C CYS A 329 2.89 5.07 8.82
N HIS A 330 2.68 6.25 8.20
CA HIS A 330 3.33 7.48 8.64
C HIS A 330 2.94 7.93 10.06
N GLU A 331 1.86 7.41 10.64
CA GLU A 331 1.52 7.64 12.05
C GLU A 331 2.58 7.09 13.04
N HIS A 332 3.45 6.17 12.57
CA HIS A 332 4.58 5.70 13.36
C HIS A 332 5.73 6.72 13.44
N PHE A 333 5.72 7.76 12.61
CA PHE A 333 6.85 8.68 12.49
C PHE A 333 6.73 9.93 13.35
N ASN A 334 5.56 10.20 13.94
CA ASN A 334 5.31 11.37 14.76
C ASN A 334 5.74 12.67 14.06
N LEU A 335 5.28 12.86 12.83
CA LEU A 335 5.58 14.05 12.01
C LEU A 335 5.21 15.34 12.76
N THR A 336 5.97 16.40 12.57
CA THR A 336 5.77 17.68 13.30
C THR A 336 4.54 18.46 12.84
N SER A 337 3.97 18.09 11.71
CA SER A 337 2.72 18.63 11.14
C SER A 337 2.10 17.58 10.23
N PRO A 338 0.81 17.73 9.85
CA PRO A 338 0.22 16.87 8.84
C PRO A 338 1.07 16.82 7.57
N PRO A 339 1.14 15.68 6.87
CA PRO A 339 1.71 15.63 5.51
C PRO A 339 0.89 16.49 4.57
N ASP A 340 1.50 16.99 3.50
CA ASP A 340 0.81 17.85 2.53
C ASP A 340 -0.21 17.06 1.73
N LEU A 341 0.21 15.88 1.22
CA LEU A 341 -0.67 14.92 0.54
C LEU A 341 -0.35 13.49 1.00
N VAL A 342 -1.39 12.65 1.07
CA VAL A 342 -1.27 11.21 1.36
C VAL A 342 -2.06 10.43 0.31
N THR A 343 -1.39 9.64 -0.52
CA THR A 343 -2.04 8.82 -1.55
C THR A 343 -2.36 7.43 -1.02
N PHE A 344 -3.46 6.85 -1.49
CA PHE A 344 -3.93 5.53 -1.06
C PHE A 344 -4.54 4.71 -2.20
N SER A 345 -4.53 3.39 -2.04
CA SER A 345 -5.24 2.41 -2.88
C SER A 345 -5.21 1.02 -2.22
N LYS A 346 -5.10 -0.07 -2.99
CA LYS A 346 -4.93 -1.47 -2.54
C LYS A 346 -5.97 -1.86 -1.46
N LYS A 347 -5.59 -2.02 -0.19
CA LYS A 347 -6.51 -2.41 0.91
C LYS A 347 -7.65 -1.39 1.13
N MET A 348 -7.49 -0.15 0.68
CA MET A 348 -8.58 0.84 0.63
C MET A 348 -9.60 0.55 -0.49
N LEU A 349 -9.41 -0.49 -1.30
CA LEU A 349 -10.23 -0.92 -2.44
C LEU A 349 -10.39 0.11 -3.56
N THR A 350 -10.44 1.39 -3.24
CA THR A 350 -10.46 2.53 -4.17
C THR A 350 -9.13 3.27 -4.15
N GLY A 351 -8.79 3.95 -5.24
CA GLY A 351 -7.70 4.91 -5.25
C GLY A 351 -8.15 6.28 -4.74
N GLY A 352 -7.19 7.12 -4.39
CA GLY A 352 -7.42 8.48 -3.98
C GLY A 352 -6.24 9.10 -3.26
N PHE A 353 -6.42 10.34 -2.84
CA PHE A 353 -5.45 11.02 -1.98
C PHE A 353 -6.14 12.04 -1.08
N TYR A 354 -5.61 12.14 0.13
CA TYR A 354 -5.93 13.21 1.07
C TYR A 354 -4.99 14.38 0.85
N PHE A 355 -5.44 15.61 1.12
CA PHE A 355 -4.63 16.80 0.93
C PHE A 355 -5.09 17.97 1.82
N ASN A 356 -4.15 18.87 2.11
CA ASN A 356 -4.44 20.10 2.84
C ASN A 356 -5.18 21.11 1.94
N PRO A 357 -5.96 22.03 2.49
CA PRO A 357 -6.80 22.98 1.72
C PRO A 357 -6.05 23.76 0.67
N GLU A 358 -4.79 24.09 0.92
CA GLU A 358 -3.95 24.85 -0.02
C GLU A 358 -3.65 24.12 -1.35
N PHE A 359 -3.76 22.76 -1.35
CA PHE A 359 -3.57 21.95 -2.55
C PHE A 359 -4.86 21.72 -3.33
N LYS A 360 -6.00 22.29 -2.88
CA LYS A 360 -7.27 22.14 -3.59
C LYS A 360 -7.21 22.89 -4.92
N PRO A 361 -7.40 22.18 -6.07
CA PRO A 361 -7.39 22.85 -7.38
C PRO A 361 -8.46 23.96 -7.45
N PRO A 362 -8.08 25.21 -7.80
CA PRO A 362 -9.01 26.33 -7.79
C PRO A 362 -10.01 26.31 -8.95
N HIS A 363 -9.73 25.56 -10.02
CA HIS A 363 -10.58 25.47 -11.21
C HIS A 363 -11.07 24.05 -11.44
N ALA A 364 -12.28 23.92 -11.96
CA ALA A 364 -12.86 22.65 -12.38
C ALA A 364 -12.02 21.99 -13.49
N TYR A 365 -12.10 20.68 -13.61
CA TYR A 365 -11.47 19.83 -14.63
C TYR A 365 -9.94 19.77 -14.64
N ARG A 366 -9.22 20.52 -13.82
CA ARG A 366 -7.75 20.48 -13.78
C ARG A 366 -7.20 19.20 -13.16
N VAL A 367 -7.85 18.70 -12.12
CA VAL A 367 -7.58 17.38 -11.49
C VAL A 367 -8.85 16.58 -11.64
N PHE A 368 -8.94 15.83 -12.74
CA PHE A 368 -10.18 15.21 -13.16
C PHE A 368 -9.89 14.01 -14.09
N ASN A 369 -10.71 12.99 -13.98
CA ASN A 369 -10.94 11.99 -15.01
C ASN A 369 -12.43 11.63 -15.00
N THR A 370 -12.93 10.96 -16.04
CA THR A 370 -14.38 10.76 -16.28
C THR A 370 -15.09 10.19 -15.05
N TRP A 371 -14.49 9.23 -14.36
CA TRP A 371 -15.18 8.50 -13.27
C TRP A 371 -14.86 9.04 -11.89
N MET A 372 -13.68 9.64 -11.67
CA MET A 372 -13.25 10.14 -10.35
C MET A 372 -13.41 9.10 -9.24
N GLY A 373 -12.97 7.85 -9.51
CA GLY A 373 -13.14 6.72 -8.60
C GLY A 373 -14.31 5.80 -8.97
N ASP A 374 -14.61 4.86 -8.08
CA ASP A 374 -15.66 3.85 -8.25
C ASP A 374 -16.52 3.81 -6.97
N PRO A 375 -17.78 4.28 -7.01
CA PRO A 375 -18.67 4.24 -5.85
C PRO A 375 -18.90 2.83 -5.31
N GLY A 376 -18.93 1.80 -6.16
CA GLY A 376 -19.05 0.41 -5.73
C GLY A 376 -17.90 -0.03 -4.81
N LYS A 377 -16.68 0.46 -5.06
CA LYS A 377 -15.53 0.22 -4.19
C LYS A 377 -15.65 0.96 -2.86
N LEU A 378 -16.25 2.14 -2.84
CA LEU A 378 -16.52 2.87 -1.60
C LEU A 378 -17.57 2.19 -0.73
N ILE A 379 -18.61 1.59 -1.35
CA ILE A 379 -19.61 0.76 -0.67
C ILE A 379 -18.94 -0.43 0.03
N LEU A 380 -18.04 -1.11 -0.66
CA LEU A 380 -17.26 -2.21 -0.07
C LEU A 380 -16.30 -1.72 1.03
N LEU A 381 -15.62 -0.59 0.81
CA LEU A 381 -14.71 -0.01 1.80
C LEU A 381 -15.42 0.35 3.11
N GLU A 382 -16.64 0.86 3.04
CA GLU A 382 -17.46 1.12 4.23
C GLU A 382 -17.59 -0.13 5.11
N LYS A 383 -17.85 -1.30 4.48
CA LYS A 383 -17.91 -2.59 5.19
C LYS A 383 -16.56 -3.01 5.76
N VAL A 384 -15.48 -2.83 4.99
CA VAL A 384 -14.10 -3.09 5.45
C VAL A 384 -13.78 -2.28 6.71
N LEU A 385 -14.02 -0.96 6.69
CA LEU A 385 -13.73 -0.09 7.82
C LEU A 385 -14.58 -0.42 9.05
N LYS A 386 -15.84 -0.84 8.85
CA LYS A 386 -16.71 -1.34 9.92
C LYS A 386 -16.10 -2.59 10.57
N VAL A 387 -15.64 -3.57 9.79
CA VAL A 387 -15.01 -4.80 10.28
C VAL A 387 -13.69 -4.45 11.01
N ILE A 388 -12.83 -3.61 10.44
CA ILE A 388 -11.58 -3.17 11.09
C ILE A 388 -11.86 -2.62 12.49
N LYS A 389 -12.89 -1.78 12.63
CA LYS A 389 -13.27 -1.14 13.89
C LYS A 389 -13.89 -2.14 14.86
N ASN A 390 -14.92 -2.89 14.42
CA ASN A 390 -15.72 -3.75 15.29
C ASN A 390 -14.91 -4.92 15.85
N ASP A 391 -14.04 -5.51 15.00
CA ASP A 391 -13.22 -6.67 15.35
C ASP A 391 -11.83 -6.29 15.84
N ASN A 392 -11.59 -4.96 16.01
CA ASN A 392 -10.30 -4.43 16.49
C ASN A 392 -9.09 -4.98 15.71
N LEU A 393 -9.20 -5.00 14.36
CA LEU A 393 -8.21 -5.66 13.50
C LEU A 393 -6.82 -5.05 13.59
N LEU A 394 -6.66 -3.75 13.92
CA LEU A 394 -5.33 -3.16 14.12
C LEU A 394 -4.60 -3.79 15.32
N SER A 395 -5.33 -4.13 16.38
CA SER A 395 -4.77 -4.90 17.50
C SER A 395 -4.40 -6.32 17.09
N LEU A 396 -5.24 -6.98 16.28
CA LEU A 396 -4.96 -8.32 15.75
C LEU A 396 -3.70 -8.31 14.88
N VAL A 397 -3.56 -7.34 13.97
CA VAL A 397 -2.37 -7.16 13.13
C VAL A 397 -1.10 -7.03 13.98
N ASN A 398 -1.15 -6.28 15.09
CA ASN A 398 -0.02 -6.18 16.00
C ASN A 398 0.29 -7.51 16.71
N LYS A 399 -0.73 -8.26 17.15
CA LYS A 399 -0.56 -9.56 17.78
C LYS A 399 0.04 -10.59 16.82
N SER A 400 -0.56 -10.76 15.65
CA SER A 400 -0.08 -11.71 14.64
C SER A 400 1.28 -11.30 14.08
N GLY A 401 1.49 -9.98 13.90
CA GLY A 401 2.76 -9.41 13.49
C GLY A 401 3.90 -9.69 14.48
N LYS A 402 3.60 -9.66 15.80
CA LYS A 402 4.57 -10.04 16.83
C LYS A 402 4.96 -11.51 16.71
N VAL A 403 3.99 -12.43 16.58
CA VAL A 403 4.25 -13.87 16.40
C VAL A 403 5.09 -14.12 15.16
N LEU A 404 4.73 -13.49 14.01
CA LEU A 404 5.50 -13.61 12.78
C LEU A 404 6.93 -13.09 12.95
N LYS A 405 7.10 -11.89 13.50
CA LYS A 405 8.41 -11.25 13.63
C LYS A 405 9.32 -12.00 14.58
N ASP A 406 8.81 -12.41 15.74
CA ASP A 406 9.56 -13.22 16.72
C ASP A 406 9.96 -14.59 16.10
N GLY A 407 9.03 -15.23 15.38
CA GLY A 407 9.29 -16.49 14.68
C GLY A 407 10.31 -16.36 13.55
N LEU A 408 10.25 -15.27 12.76
CA LEU A 408 11.24 -15.00 11.72
C LEU A 408 12.64 -14.75 12.31
N HIS A 409 12.76 -14.02 13.42
CA HIS A 409 14.03 -13.88 14.14
C HIS A 409 14.52 -15.23 14.71
N GLY A 410 13.61 -16.12 15.12
CA GLY A 410 13.96 -17.48 15.50
C GLY A 410 14.55 -18.27 14.33
N LEU A 411 13.94 -18.17 13.15
CA LEU A 411 14.43 -18.81 11.93
C LEU A 411 15.74 -18.18 11.42
N GLU A 412 15.92 -16.87 11.56
CA GLU A 412 17.19 -16.18 11.25
C GLU A 412 18.36 -16.75 12.09
N LYS A 413 18.10 -17.08 13.36
CA LYS A 413 19.11 -17.74 14.23
C LYS A 413 19.29 -19.22 13.89
N GLU A 414 18.22 -19.95 13.49
CA GLU A 414 18.27 -21.38 13.10
C GLU A 414 18.98 -21.53 11.73
N PHE A 415 18.81 -20.57 10.82
CA PHE A 415 19.35 -20.60 9.44
C PHE A 415 20.15 -19.33 9.09
N PRO A 416 21.23 -19.01 9.84
CA PRO A 416 21.92 -17.72 9.70
C PRO A 416 22.62 -17.52 8.35
N ASN A 417 22.90 -18.60 7.61
CA ASN A 417 23.50 -18.58 6.28
C ASN A 417 22.47 -18.41 5.15
N ILE A 418 21.17 -18.47 5.48
CA ILE A 418 20.08 -18.42 4.49
C ILE A 418 19.29 -17.13 4.63
N ILE A 419 18.82 -16.80 5.85
CA ILE A 419 17.97 -15.62 6.10
C ILE A 419 18.70 -14.59 6.96
N ASN A 420 18.44 -13.31 6.66
CA ASN A 420 18.94 -12.17 7.43
C ASN A 420 18.01 -10.97 7.28
N SER A 421 18.26 -9.91 8.05
CA SER A 421 17.60 -8.62 7.92
C SER A 421 16.08 -8.68 8.04
N VAL A 422 15.57 -9.42 9.00
CA VAL A 422 14.14 -9.46 9.34
C VAL A 422 13.69 -8.06 9.74
N ARG A 423 12.64 -7.52 9.08
CA ARG A 423 12.18 -6.14 9.25
C ARG A 423 10.70 -5.97 8.97
N GLY A 424 10.20 -4.76 9.23
CA GLY A 424 8.81 -4.38 9.00
C GLY A 424 8.02 -4.17 10.29
N ARG A 425 6.72 -3.86 10.13
CA ARG A 425 5.78 -3.49 11.20
C ARG A 425 4.46 -4.21 11.03
N GLY A 426 3.81 -4.59 12.14
CA GLY A 426 2.58 -5.37 12.10
C GLY A 426 2.79 -6.65 11.28
N THR A 427 1.91 -6.93 10.34
CA THR A 427 2.03 -8.06 9.41
C THR A 427 2.69 -7.70 8.07
N PHE A 428 3.10 -6.45 7.90
CA PHE A 428 3.87 -5.97 6.76
C PHE A 428 5.35 -6.23 7.02
N LEU A 429 5.82 -7.45 6.73
CA LEU A 429 7.14 -7.95 7.11
C LEU A 429 7.91 -8.44 5.90
N ALA A 430 9.23 -8.47 6.03
CA ALA A 430 10.15 -9.08 5.08
C ALA A 430 11.43 -9.58 5.75
N PHE A 431 12.10 -10.49 5.05
CA PHE A 431 13.47 -10.93 5.35
C PHE A 431 14.28 -11.03 4.05
N ASN A 432 15.58 -10.90 4.15
CA ASN A 432 16.48 -11.06 3.01
C ASN A 432 17.07 -12.46 2.95
N VAL A 433 17.50 -12.81 1.75
CA VAL A 433 18.36 -13.96 1.44
C VAL A 433 19.54 -13.52 0.57
N ALA A 434 20.54 -14.38 0.38
CA ALA A 434 21.79 -14.01 -0.25
C ALA A 434 21.66 -13.63 -1.74
N THR A 435 20.84 -14.34 -2.51
CA THR A 435 20.70 -14.14 -3.97
C THR A 435 19.24 -14.15 -4.44
N THR A 436 19.02 -13.59 -5.62
CA THR A 436 17.71 -13.60 -6.29
C THR A 436 17.24 -15.03 -6.56
N GLU A 437 18.12 -15.91 -6.99
CA GLU A 437 17.83 -17.32 -7.29
C GLU A 437 17.36 -18.06 -6.03
N LEU A 438 18.04 -17.84 -4.90
CA LEU A 438 17.66 -18.42 -3.61
C LEU A 438 16.31 -17.87 -3.14
N ARG A 439 16.07 -16.58 -3.28
CA ARG A 439 14.79 -15.93 -3.00
C ARG A 439 13.65 -16.58 -3.79
N ASP A 440 13.84 -16.74 -5.08
CA ASP A 440 12.82 -17.30 -5.97
C ASP A 440 12.61 -18.80 -5.70
N LYS A 441 13.69 -19.56 -5.39
CA LYS A 441 13.60 -20.94 -4.94
C LYS A 441 12.78 -21.08 -3.67
N ILE A 442 13.05 -20.26 -2.63
CA ILE A 442 12.26 -20.24 -1.39
C ILE A 442 10.79 -19.94 -1.67
N ASN A 443 10.50 -18.90 -2.45
CA ASN A 443 9.13 -18.52 -2.77
C ASN A 443 8.37 -19.61 -3.56
N ASN A 444 9.03 -20.33 -4.45
CA ASN A 444 8.43 -21.44 -5.19
C ASN A 444 8.21 -22.67 -4.29
N ASN A 445 9.15 -22.97 -3.41
CA ASN A 445 9.00 -24.06 -2.45
C ASN A 445 7.90 -23.76 -1.42
N LEU A 446 7.75 -22.50 -0.96
CA LEU A 446 6.61 -22.07 -0.13
C LEU A 446 5.28 -22.37 -0.81
N LYS A 447 5.13 -22.05 -2.11
CA LYS A 447 3.92 -22.38 -2.87
C LYS A 447 3.69 -23.88 -2.94
N SER A 448 4.72 -24.66 -3.23
CA SER A 448 4.62 -26.13 -3.28
C SER A 448 4.26 -26.73 -1.93
N ASN A 449 4.60 -26.05 -0.83
CA ASN A 449 4.26 -26.43 0.54
C ASN A 449 2.95 -25.77 1.06
N GLY A 450 2.18 -25.07 0.19
CA GLY A 450 0.84 -24.58 0.49
C GLY A 450 0.77 -23.14 1.03
N VAL A 451 1.80 -22.32 0.81
CA VAL A 451 1.78 -20.90 1.20
C VAL A 451 2.03 -20.01 -0.01
N LEU A 452 1.11 -19.09 -0.29
CA LEU A 452 1.35 -18.02 -1.25
C LEU A 452 2.12 -16.90 -0.59
N GLY A 453 3.36 -16.69 -1.03
CA GLY A 453 4.23 -15.59 -0.62
C GLY A 453 4.46 -14.59 -1.73
N GLY A 454 5.14 -13.51 -1.41
CA GLY A 454 5.60 -12.50 -2.34
C GLY A 454 7.10 -12.26 -2.25
N VAL A 455 7.65 -11.67 -3.30
CA VAL A 455 9.07 -11.23 -3.34
C VAL A 455 9.15 -9.77 -3.78
N CYS A 456 10.20 -9.08 -3.37
CA CYS A 456 10.48 -7.72 -3.81
C CYS A 456 11.98 -7.41 -3.75
N GLY A 457 12.39 -6.33 -4.44
CA GLY A 457 13.81 -6.05 -4.61
C GLY A 457 14.54 -7.23 -5.24
N GLU A 458 15.82 -7.36 -4.92
CA GLU A 458 16.69 -8.46 -5.38
C GLU A 458 16.70 -9.63 -4.38
N HIS A 459 16.54 -9.36 -3.08
CA HIS A 459 16.83 -10.32 -2.02
C HIS A 459 15.66 -10.61 -1.08
N ALA A 460 14.57 -9.83 -1.12
CA ALA A 460 13.56 -9.89 -0.08
C ALA A 460 12.40 -10.85 -0.40
N VAL A 461 12.08 -11.71 0.56
CA VAL A 461 10.79 -12.41 0.68
C VAL A 461 9.90 -11.59 1.61
N ARG A 462 8.66 -11.30 1.17
CA ARG A 462 7.75 -10.40 1.89
C ARG A 462 6.42 -11.05 2.24
N LEU A 463 5.82 -10.59 3.33
CA LEU A 463 4.51 -10.99 3.82
C LEU A 463 3.54 -9.82 3.72
N ARG A 464 2.35 -10.09 3.17
CA ARG A 464 1.24 -9.12 2.98
C ARG A 464 -0.11 -9.76 3.25
N PRO A 465 -0.32 -10.44 4.38
CA PRO A 465 -1.59 -11.12 4.65
C PRO A 465 -2.75 -10.13 4.78
N ALA A 466 -3.98 -10.65 4.81
CA ALA A 466 -5.17 -9.89 5.17
C ALA A 466 -5.12 -9.44 6.63
N LEU A 467 -5.92 -8.43 7.00
CA LEU A 467 -5.95 -7.90 8.37
C LEU A 467 -6.57 -8.88 9.38
N ILE A 468 -7.33 -9.86 8.88
CA ILE A 468 -7.93 -10.96 9.68
C ILE A 468 -6.97 -12.13 9.91
N PHE A 469 -5.70 -11.99 9.56
CA PHE A 469 -4.68 -13.02 9.74
C PHE A 469 -4.34 -13.19 11.22
N GLU A 470 -4.76 -14.32 11.81
CA GLU A 470 -4.64 -14.62 13.24
C GLU A 470 -3.26 -15.21 13.61
N PRO A 471 -2.89 -15.26 14.90
CA PRO A 471 -1.65 -15.89 15.36
C PRO A 471 -1.46 -17.35 14.92
N ASN A 472 -2.53 -18.16 14.85
CA ASN A 472 -2.45 -19.53 14.35
C ASN A 472 -2.04 -19.59 12.87
N HIS A 473 -2.48 -18.65 12.03
CA HIS A 473 -2.02 -18.55 10.64
C HIS A 473 -0.54 -18.18 10.57
N ALA A 474 -0.08 -17.32 11.50
CA ALA A 474 1.33 -16.98 11.62
C ALA A 474 2.18 -18.21 11.98
N GLU A 475 1.70 -19.05 12.89
CA GLU A 475 2.37 -20.32 13.27
C GLU A 475 2.44 -21.28 12.09
N ILE A 476 1.34 -21.45 11.33
CA ILE A 476 1.31 -22.28 10.11
C ILE A 476 2.33 -21.75 9.07
N TYR A 477 2.36 -20.42 8.84
CA TYR A 477 3.34 -19.82 7.94
C TYR A 477 4.78 -20.14 8.36
N LEU A 478 5.10 -19.98 9.63
CA LEU A 478 6.44 -20.22 10.18
C LEU A 478 6.83 -21.71 10.12
N GLU A 479 5.87 -22.60 10.37
CA GLU A 479 6.07 -24.06 10.23
C GLU A 479 6.43 -24.43 8.78
N VAL A 480 5.64 -23.93 7.82
CA VAL A 480 5.86 -24.17 6.40
C VAL A 480 7.18 -23.55 5.93
N LEU A 481 7.50 -22.33 6.38
CA LEU A 481 8.78 -21.69 6.06
C LEU A 481 9.96 -22.48 6.61
N ARG A 482 9.90 -22.95 7.87
CA ARG A 482 10.96 -23.79 8.47
C ARG A 482 11.17 -25.07 7.67
N LYS A 483 10.07 -25.76 7.27
CA LYS A 483 10.15 -26.93 6.39
C LYS A 483 10.85 -26.57 5.08
N THR A 484 10.40 -25.48 4.43
CA THR A 484 10.97 -25.01 3.16
C THR A 484 12.48 -24.71 3.27
N LEU A 485 12.92 -24.11 4.37
CA LEU A 485 14.34 -23.78 4.59
C LEU A 485 15.22 -25.02 4.80
N ARG A 486 14.65 -26.11 5.36
CA ARG A 486 15.37 -27.40 5.51
C ARG A 486 15.52 -28.14 4.18
N GLU A 487 14.74 -27.80 3.16
CA GLU A 487 14.78 -28.39 1.80
C GLU A 487 15.71 -27.62 0.86
N ILE A 488 16.34 -26.54 1.32
CA ILE A 488 17.26 -25.68 0.55
C ILE A 488 18.70 -26.18 0.61
#